data_2deadc75928cd655b55f4a168b337110
#
_entry.id   2deadc75928cd655b55f4a168b337110
#
_cell.length_a   1.000
_cell.length_b   1.000
_cell.length_c   1.000
_cell.angle_alpha   90.00
_cell.angle_beta   90.00
_cell.angle_gamma   90.00
#
_symmetry.space_group_name_H-M   'P 1'
#
loop_
_entity.id
_entity.type
_entity.pdbx_description
1 polymer ?
#
loop_
_entity_poly.entity_id
_entity_poly.type
_entity_poly.pdbx_seq_one_letter_code
_entity_poly.pdbx_strand_id
1 'polypeptide(L)'
;DVVMNKEVFETEIWNKDYMDYYKKQGVDLNTYFETEYNFEDHNGKKHTYSTKDANIGLTKIYALLASGSASASEAVLVGLKPYMDIEIIGQQSHGKYCTGWIMSATDWFQDIVDNYAQLSKEQPSKYKSFVETFPEYEKWETYAKNWGIYVMISRYADKNGNNPCMPNGFTPDIEVEDNPQEPYDLGDDREALLRKALTKAGYTNFTPIEDSKGTSRAAIRNIGVPFKSVSRNPLD
;
A
#
# COMPACT_ATOMS: atom_id res chain seq x y z
N ASP A 1 -1.76 -14.46 23.01
CA ASP A 1 -1.28 -13.23 22.36
C ASP A 1 -0.98 -13.54 20.92
N VAL A 2 -1.87 -13.09 20.02
CA VAL A 2 -1.81 -13.45 18.60
C VAL A 2 -0.74 -12.63 17.88
N VAL A 3 -0.56 -11.38 18.24
CA VAL A 3 0.45 -10.51 17.66
C VAL A 3 1.51 -10.20 18.70
N MET A 4 2.70 -10.70 18.45
CA MET A 4 3.84 -10.53 19.34
C MET A 4 4.78 -9.46 18.81
N ASN A 5 5.30 -8.66 19.74
CA ASN A 5 6.35 -7.69 19.42
C ASN A 5 7.54 -8.38 18.73
N LYS A 6 8.01 -7.80 17.63
CA LYS A 6 9.13 -8.31 16.80
C LYS A 6 8.83 -9.56 15.97
N GLU A 7 7.61 -10.04 15.91
CA GLU A 7 7.22 -11.00 14.87
C GLU A 7 7.14 -10.32 13.51
N VAL A 8 7.43 -11.07 12.45
CA VAL A 8 7.41 -10.54 11.08
C VAL A 8 5.97 -10.26 10.66
N PHE A 9 5.68 -9.01 10.33
CA PHE A 9 4.40 -8.60 9.74
C PHE A 9 4.37 -8.92 8.24
N GLU A 10 5.36 -8.44 7.52
CA GLU A 10 5.53 -8.70 6.09
C GLU A 10 7.00 -8.74 5.69
N THR A 11 7.28 -9.37 4.56
CA THR A 11 8.60 -9.43 3.94
C THR A 11 8.52 -8.81 2.55
N GLU A 12 9.43 -7.91 2.25
CA GLU A 12 9.55 -7.33 0.91
C GLU A 12 10.36 -8.26 0.00
N ILE A 13 9.78 -8.58 -1.16
CA ILE A 13 10.38 -9.50 -2.14
C ILE A 13 10.68 -8.73 -3.42
N TRP A 14 11.94 -8.63 -3.76
CA TRP A 14 12.45 -8.01 -4.97
C TRP A 14 12.71 -9.06 -6.07
N ASN A 15 13.13 -8.62 -7.24
CA ASN A 15 13.63 -9.54 -8.24
C ASN A 15 14.91 -10.24 -7.76
N LYS A 16 15.31 -11.31 -8.45
CA LYS A 16 16.42 -12.17 -8.02
C LYS A 16 17.73 -11.40 -7.80
N ASP A 17 18.06 -10.46 -8.69
CA ASP A 17 19.34 -9.77 -8.63
C ASP A 17 19.42 -8.83 -7.42
N TYR A 18 18.33 -8.11 -7.13
CA TYR A 18 18.22 -7.29 -5.93
C TYR A 18 18.14 -8.11 -4.64
N MET A 19 17.45 -9.26 -4.65
CA MET A 19 17.45 -10.17 -3.49
C MET A 19 18.86 -10.66 -3.18
N ASP A 20 19.64 -11.03 -4.20
CA ASP A 20 21.04 -11.46 -4.03
C ASP A 20 21.93 -10.30 -3.55
N TYR A 21 21.68 -9.09 -4.03
CA TYR A 21 22.37 -7.88 -3.59
C TYR A 21 22.09 -7.57 -2.11
N TYR A 22 20.83 -7.46 -1.73
CA TYR A 22 20.44 -7.15 -0.34
C TYR A 22 20.92 -8.21 0.64
N LYS A 23 20.87 -9.48 0.27
CA LYS A 23 21.43 -10.57 1.07
C LYS A 23 22.93 -10.40 1.31
N LYS A 24 23.71 -10.02 0.29
CA LYS A 24 25.15 -9.75 0.42
C LYS A 24 25.44 -8.54 1.32
N GLN A 25 24.57 -7.55 1.30
CA GLN A 25 24.69 -6.35 2.14
C GLN A 25 24.16 -6.56 3.57
N GLY A 26 23.54 -7.70 3.88
CA GLY A 26 22.94 -7.96 5.19
C GLY A 26 21.70 -7.09 5.47
N VAL A 27 21.01 -6.61 4.43
CA VAL A 27 19.80 -5.79 4.57
C VAL A 27 18.65 -6.69 5.00
N ASP A 28 17.95 -6.29 6.06
CA ASP A 28 16.71 -6.94 6.49
C ASP A 28 15.54 -6.33 5.69
N LEU A 29 14.83 -7.20 4.99
CA LEU A 29 13.66 -6.85 4.17
C LEU A 29 12.33 -7.13 4.88
N ASN A 30 12.38 -7.42 6.18
CA ASN A 30 11.20 -7.67 6.99
C ASN A 30 10.70 -6.39 7.66
N THR A 31 9.38 -6.24 7.68
CA THR A 31 8.67 -5.33 8.57
C THR A 31 8.15 -6.11 9.75
N TYR A 32 8.30 -5.57 10.95
CA TYR A 32 7.95 -6.26 12.19
C TYR A 32 6.76 -5.60 12.88
N PHE A 33 6.00 -6.38 13.61
CA PHE A 33 5.08 -5.83 14.59
C PHE A 33 5.87 -5.15 15.71
N GLU A 34 5.47 -3.95 16.04
CA GLU A 34 6.08 -3.18 17.12
C GLU A 34 5.02 -2.74 18.12
N THR A 35 5.39 -2.81 19.39
CA THR A 35 4.54 -2.30 20.48
C THR A 35 4.95 -0.90 20.95
N GLU A 36 6.07 -0.40 20.47
CA GLU A 36 6.55 0.96 20.75
C GLU A 36 6.95 1.64 19.46
N TYR A 37 6.44 2.85 19.25
CA TYR A 37 6.71 3.68 18.07
C TYR A 37 7.37 4.97 18.49
N ASN A 38 8.54 5.25 17.94
CA ASN A 38 9.25 6.50 18.14
C ASN A 38 9.17 7.32 16.84
N PHE A 39 8.71 8.54 16.92
CA PHE A 39 8.73 9.46 15.80
C PHE A 39 9.08 10.88 16.25
N GLU A 40 9.55 11.67 15.32
CA GLU A 40 9.83 13.08 15.49
C GLU A 40 8.78 13.89 14.74
N ASP A 41 8.16 14.85 15.41
CA ASP A 41 7.18 15.72 14.80
C ASP A 41 7.85 16.81 13.94
N HIS A 42 7.06 17.58 13.22
CA HIS A 42 7.54 18.65 12.34
C HIS A 42 8.32 19.78 13.08
N ASN A 43 8.30 19.83 14.41
CA ASN A 43 9.06 20.76 15.24
C ASN A 43 10.35 20.13 15.79
N GLY A 44 10.68 18.90 15.39
CA GLY A 44 11.85 18.17 15.90
C GLY A 44 11.65 17.57 17.31
N LYS A 45 10.43 17.54 17.83
CA LYS A 45 10.13 16.94 19.12
C LYS A 45 9.91 15.43 18.97
N LYS A 46 10.64 14.66 19.78
CA LYS A 46 10.51 13.21 19.82
C LYS A 46 9.34 12.77 20.68
N HIS A 47 8.59 11.81 20.16
CA HIS A 47 7.44 11.19 20.81
C HIS A 47 7.61 9.68 20.82
N THR A 48 7.17 9.06 21.91
CA THR A 48 7.11 7.60 22.05
C THR A 48 5.68 7.21 22.36
N TYR A 49 5.13 6.29 21.59
CA TYR A 49 3.82 5.68 21.84
C TYR A 49 4.00 4.19 22.12
N SER A 50 3.29 3.70 23.12
CA SER A 50 3.22 2.28 23.44
C SER A 50 1.80 1.76 23.18
N THR A 51 1.71 0.62 22.51
CA THR A 51 0.44 -0.09 22.29
C THR A 51 0.30 -1.32 23.18
N LYS A 52 1.20 -1.51 24.15
CA LYS A 52 1.23 -2.70 25.03
C LYS A 52 -0.08 -2.90 25.77
N ASP A 53 -0.68 -1.81 26.26
CA ASP A 53 -1.93 -1.84 27.00
C ASP A 53 -3.18 -1.82 26.11
N ALA A 54 -3.00 -1.70 24.79
CA ALA A 54 -4.08 -1.68 23.82
C ALA A 54 -4.39 -3.07 23.21
N ASN A 55 -3.69 -4.11 23.64
CA ASN A 55 -3.94 -5.46 23.18
C ASN A 55 -5.24 -6.01 23.77
N ILE A 56 -6.24 -6.18 22.93
CA ILE A 56 -7.56 -6.70 23.28
C ILE A 56 -7.70 -8.21 23.04
N GLY A 57 -6.63 -8.89 22.67
CA GLY A 57 -6.57 -10.35 22.54
C GLY A 57 -7.45 -10.92 21.43
N LEU A 58 -7.62 -10.20 20.32
CA LEU A 58 -8.40 -10.69 19.18
C LEU A 58 -7.72 -11.92 18.53
N THR A 59 -8.52 -12.95 18.28
CA THR A 59 -8.11 -14.15 17.55
C THR A 59 -8.76 -14.26 16.18
N LYS A 60 -9.81 -13.47 15.93
CA LYS A 60 -10.56 -13.43 14.68
C LYS A 60 -10.95 -12.00 14.33
N ILE A 61 -10.93 -11.70 13.03
CA ILE A 61 -11.48 -10.48 12.45
C ILE A 61 -12.39 -10.81 11.25
N TYR A 62 -13.37 -9.96 11.00
CA TYR A 62 -14.15 -9.93 9.78
C TYR A 62 -13.69 -8.76 8.93
N ALA A 63 -13.12 -9.04 7.77
CA ALA A 63 -12.63 -8.02 6.85
C ALA A 63 -13.71 -7.73 5.81
N LEU A 64 -14.15 -6.47 5.78
CA LEU A 64 -15.15 -6.01 4.79
C LEU A 64 -14.41 -5.44 3.59
N LEU A 65 -14.52 -6.09 2.44
CA LEU A 65 -13.84 -5.69 1.21
C LEU A 65 -14.83 -5.34 0.11
N ALA A 66 -14.54 -4.25 -0.58
CA ALA A 66 -15.16 -3.87 -1.83
C ALA A 66 -14.18 -4.08 -2.99
N SER A 67 -14.64 -4.00 -4.23
CA SER A 67 -13.79 -4.13 -5.43
C SER A 67 -12.68 -3.06 -5.53
N GLY A 68 -12.84 -1.93 -4.83
CA GLY A 68 -11.85 -0.88 -4.69
C GLY A 68 -10.84 -1.08 -3.56
N SER A 69 -11.00 -2.10 -2.71
CA SER A 69 -10.05 -2.41 -1.63
C SER A 69 -8.72 -2.87 -2.23
N ALA A 70 -7.63 -2.18 -1.92
CA ALA A 70 -6.35 -2.39 -2.59
C ALA A 70 -5.15 -2.05 -1.70
N SER A 71 -3.96 -2.52 -2.08
CA SER A 71 -2.66 -2.08 -1.55
C SER A 71 -2.56 -2.23 -0.03
N ALA A 72 -2.52 -1.13 0.73
CA ALA A 72 -2.38 -1.18 2.19
C ALA A 72 -3.47 -2.01 2.89
N SER A 73 -4.71 -1.97 2.40
CA SER A 73 -5.80 -2.80 2.93
C SER A 73 -5.52 -4.29 2.73
N GLU A 74 -4.98 -4.64 1.58
CA GLU A 74 -4.60 -6.03 1.25
C GLU A 74 -3.35 -6.45 2.02
N ALA A 75 -2.34 -5.56 2.14
CA ALA A 75 -1.12 -5.82 2.90
C ALA A 75 -1.40 -6.16 4.37
N VAL A 76 -2.30 -5.41 5.00
CA VAL A 76 -2.74 -5.70 6.38
C VAL A 76 -3.29 -7.12 6.51
N LEU A 77 -4.11 -7.56 5.57
CA LEU A 77 -4.67 -8.92 5.60
C LEU A 77 -3.62 -9.99 5.32
N VAL A 78 -2.70 -9.73 4.39
CA VAL A 78 -1.56 -10.63 4.12
C VAL A 78 -0.72 -10.82 5.38
N GLY A 79 -0.35 -9.73 6.02
CA GLY A 79 0.50 -9.77 7.22
C GLY A 79 -0.16 -10.40 8.45
N LEU A 80 -1.48 -10.21 8.61
CA LEU A 80 -2.22 -10.76 9.76
C LEU A 80 -2.65 -12.22 9.58
N LYS A 81 -2.90 -12.67 8.35
CA LYS A 81 -3.46 -14.01 8.07
C LYS A 81 -2.68 -15.18 8.71
N PRO A 82 -1.34 -15.15 8.84
CA PRO A 82 -0.61 -16.21 9.53
C PRO A 82 -0.78 -16.24 11.06
N TYR A 83 -1.39 -15.23 11.66
CA TYR A 83 -1.48 -15.03 13.09
C TYR A 83 -2.88 -15.14 13.65
N MET A 84 -3.91 -14.96 12.83
CA MET A 84 -5.30 -14.94 13.28
C MET A 84 -6.25 -15.43 12.19
N ASP A 85 -7.45 -15.80 12.62
CA ASP A 85 -8.54 -16.14 11.70
C ASP A 85 -9.10 -14.87 11.06
N ILE A 86 -9.10 -14.84 9.72
CA ILE A 86 -9.64 -13.72 8.93
C ILE A 86 -10.71 -14.26 8.01
N GLU A 87 -11.95 -13.86 8.25
CA GLU A 87 -13.09 -14.13 7.37
C GLU A 87 -13.41 -12.89 6.53
N ILE A 88 -13.31 -13.03 5.22
CA ILE A 88 -13.49 -11.93 4.27
C ILE A 88 -14.93 -11.91 3.78
N ILE A 89 -15.59 -10.75 3.92
CA ILE A 89 -16.97 -10.52 3.53
C ILE A 89 -17.03 -9.37 2.54
N GLY A 90 -17.74 -9.53 1.44
CA GLY A 90 -17.93 -8.49 0.44
C GLY A 90 -17.61 -8.93 -0.97
N GLN A 91 -16.76 -8.18 -1.64
CA GLN A 91 -16.36 -8.40 -3.02
C GLN A 91 -14.89 -8.74 -3.13
N GLN A 92 -14.48 -9.28 -4.28
CA GLN A 92 -13.08 -9.51 -4.58
C GLN A 92 -12.31 -8.19 -4.54
N SER A 93 -11.17 -8.16 -3.84
CA SER A 93 -10.31 -6.98 -3.79
C SER A 93 -9.54 -6.76 -5.09
N HIS A 94 -8.87 -5.63 -5.19
CA HIS A 94 -8.23 -5.21 -6.45
C HIS A 94 -7.01 -6.04 -6.86
N GLY A 95 -6.23 -6.56 -5.91
CA GLY A 95 -5.01 -7.32 -6.20
C GLY A 95 -3.75 -6.47 -6.39
N LYS A 96 -3.68 -5.30 -5.75
CA LYS A 96 -2.47 -4.47 -5.79
C LYS A 96 -1.47 -4.92 -4.72
N TYR A 97 -0.68 -5.92 -5.05
CA TYR A 97 0.28 -6.60 -4.16
C TYR A 97 1.73 -6.14 -4.32
N CYS A 98 1.96 -5.07 -5.07
CA CYS A 98 3.30 -4.56 -5.36
C CYS A 98 3.54 -3.22 -4.69
N THR A 99 4.79 -2.99 -4.29
CA THR A 99 5.31 -1.69 -3.87
C THR A 99 5.88 -0.96 -5.07
N GLY A 100 5.59 0.33 -5.19
CA GLY A 100 6.08 1.15 -6.27
C GLY A 100 6.84 2.36 -5.77
N TRP A 101 7.77 2.82 -6.58
CA TRP A 101 8.58 3.99 -6.34
C TRP A 101 8.35 5.04 -7.41
N ILE A 102 8.22 6.29 -6.99
CA ILE A 102 8.20 7.41 -7.95
C ILE A 102 9.64 7.82 -8.17
N MET A 103 10.12 7.63 -9.38
CA MET A 103 11.41 8.15 -9.83
C MET A 103 11.12 9.45 -10.57
N SER A 104 11.52 10.57 -9.97
CA SER A 104 11.32 11.87 -10.62
C SER A 104 12.24 12.00 -11.82
N ALA A 105 11.76 12.65 -12.88
CA ALA A 105 12.61 12.90 -14.03
C ALA A 105 13.74 13.89 -13.67
N THR A 106 13.55 14.72 -12.64
CA THR A 106 14.58 15.63 -12.13
C THR A 106 15.73 14.85 -11.48
N ASP A 107 15.45 13.82 -10.67
CA ASP A 107 16.48 12.99 -10.04
C ASP A 107 17.27 12.22 -11.10
N TRP A 108 16.59 11.61 -12.05
CA TRP A 108 17.24 10.95 -13.19
C TRP A 108 18.13 11.89 -13.99
N PHE A 109 17.62 13.09 -14.22
CA PHE A 109 18.36 14.09 -14.96
C PHE A 109 19.64 14.50 -14.22
N GLN A 110 19.55 14.70 -12.90
CA GLN A 110 20.72 14.99 -12.07
C GLN A 110 21.74 13.84 -12.07
N ASP A 111 21.30 12.60 -11.94
CA ASP A 111 22.16 11.42 -12.03
C ASP A 111 22.90 11.35 -13.37
N ILE A 112 22.24 11.64 -14.47
CA ILE A 112 22.85 11.66 -15.80
C ILE A 112 23.92 12.77 -15.87
N VAL A 113 23.63 13.97 -15.36
CA VAL A 113 24.57 15.09 -15.31
C VAL A 113 25.81 14.73 -14.52
N ASP A 114 25.61 14.18 -13.32
CA ASP A 114 26.70 13.83 -12.40
C ASP A 114 27.59 12.72 -12.96
N ASN A 115 27.00 11.66 -13.49
CA ASN A 115 27.72 10.57 -14.15
C ASN A 115 28.52 11.07 -15.36
N TYR A 116 27.89 11.92 -16.18
CA TYR A 116 28.57 12.48 -17.36
C TYR A 116 29.73 13.42 -16.95
N ALA A 117 29.53 14.23 -15.91
CA ALA A 117 30.57 15.09 -15.37
C ALA A 117 31.77 14.30 -14.85
N GLN A 118 31.53 13.16 -14.21
CA GLN A 118 32.59 12.24 -13.79
C GLN A 118 33.34 11.65 -14.99
N LEU A 119 32.62 11.11 -15.98
CA LEU A 119 33.23 10.54 -17.20
C LEU A 119 34.07 11.57 -17.96
N SER A 120 33.62 12.82 -18.04
CA SER A 120 34.38 13.89 -18.71
C SER A 120 35.67 14.25 -17.99
N LYS A 121 35.73 14.12 -16.67
CA LYS A 121 36.93 14.30 -15.87
C LYS A 121 37.90 13.13 -16.01
N GLU A 122 37.39 11.90 -16.00
CA GLU A 122 38.19 10.68 -16.08
C GLU A 122 38.74 10.41 -17.48
N GLN A 123 37.97 10.76 -18.50
CA GLN A 123 38.30 10.48 -19.91
C GLN A 123 38.05 11.74 -20.80
N PRO A 124 38.79 12.84 -20.58
CA PRO A 124 38.54 14.12 -21.26
C PRO A 124 38.80 14.05 -22.78
N SER A 125 39.56 13.11 -23.25
CA SER A 125 39.76 12.87 -24.70
C SER A 125 38.55 12.23 -25.39
N LYS A 126 37.70 11.58 -24.63
CA LYS A 126 36.53 10.84 -25.14
C LYS A 126 35.21 11.56 -24.87
N TYR A 127 35.07 12.20 -23.73
CA TYR A 127 33.86 12.87 -23.31
C TYR A 127 34.10 14.38 -23.16
N LYS A 128 33.33 15.17 -23.90
CA LYS A 128 33.26 16.63 -23.71
C LYS A 128 32.50 16.94 -22.41
N SER A 129 32.52 18.20 -22.00
CA SER A 129 31.68 18.60 -20.87
C SER A 129 30.19 18.37 -21.16
N PHE A 130 29.40 18.20 -20.11
CA PHE A 130 27.95 17.99 -20.25
C PHE A 130 27.27 19.14 -21.01
N VAL A 131 27.61 20.36 -20.67
CA VAL A 131 27.05 21.58 -21.28
C VAL A 131 27.40 21.69 -22.77
N GLU A 132 28.61 21.28 -23.18
CA GLU A 132 29.00 21.24 -24.60
C GLU A 132 28.28 20.15 -25.37
N THR A 133 27.95 19.06 -24.72
CA THR A 133 27.25 17.92 -25.33
C THR A 133 25.74 18.16 -25.41
N PHE A 134 25.17 18.79 -24.39
CA PHE A 134 23.75 19.05 -24.22
C PHE A 134 23.47 20.54 -23.95
N PRO A 135 23.62 21.42 -24.95
CA PRO A 135 23.52 22.88 -24.75
C PRO A 135 22.11 23.36 -24.34
N GLU A 136 21.09 22.52 -24.51
CA GLU A 136 19.71 22.87 -24.13
C GLU A 136 19.25 22.25 -22.81
N TYR A 137 20.18 21.74 -21.98
CA TYR A 137 19.83 20.99 -20.78
C TYR A 137 18.96 21.78 -19.77
N GLU A 138 19.15 23.10 -19.66
CA GLU A 138 18.34 23.95 -18.78
C GLU A 138 16.84 23.93 -19.15
N LYS A 139 16.55 23.82 -20.44
CA LYS A 139 15.17 23.66 -20.90
C LYS A 139 14.60 22.29 -20.50
N TRP A 140 15.42 21.25 -20.61
CA TRP A 140 15.04 19.92 -20.23
C TRP A 140 14.77 19.80 -18.73
N GLU A 141 15.61 20.41 -17.90
CA GLU A 141 15.38 20.49 -16.46
C GLU A 141 14.03 21.14 -16.14
N THR A 142 13.69 22.23 -16.83
CA THR A 142 12.40 22.90 -16.66
C THR A 142 11.23 21.99 -17.03
N TYR A 143 11.33 21.21 -18.09
CA TYR A 143 10.30 20.26 -18.49
C TYR A 143 10.24 19.04 -17.54
N ALA A 144 11.37 18.58 -17.04
CA ALA A 144 11.46 17.41 -16.18
C ALA A 144 10.75 17.60 -14.83
N LYS A 145 10.65 18.82 -14.32
CA LYS A 145 10.07 19.12 -12.99
C LYS A 145 8.69 18.53 -12.70
N ASN A 146 7.89 18.33 -13.74
CA ASN A 146 6.51 17.87 -13.62
C ASN A 146 6.33 16.41 -14.07
N TRP A 147 7.42 15.69 -14.33
CA TRP A 147 7.38 14.33 -14.81
C TRP A 147 8.05 13.37 -13.83
N GLY A 148 7.51 12.18 -13.76
CA GLY A 148 8.08 11.07 -13.02
C GLY A 148 7.55 9.76 -13.56
N ILE A 149 8.29 8.69 -13.28
CA ILE A 149 7.89 7.33 -13.61
C ILE A 149 7.59 6.62 -12.30
N TYR A 150 6.39 6.04 -12.20
CA TYR A 150 6.05 5.14 -11.11
C TYR A 150 6.46 3.73 -11.51
N VAL A 151 7.46 3.19 -10.84
CA VAL A 151 8.03 1.88 -11.13
C VAL A 151 7.64 0.90 -10.03
N MET A 152 7.09 -0.25 -10.42
CA MET A 152 6.86 -1.35 -9.48
C MET A 152 8.20 -2.04 -9.22
N ILE A 153 8.66 -2.01 -7.98
CA ILE A 153 10.01 -2.43 -7.59
C ILE A 153 10.02 -3.75 -6.82
N SER A 154 9.01 -3.99 -6.02
CA SER A 154 8.92 -5.16 -5.16
C SER A 154 7.48 -5.59 -4.95
N ARG A 155 7.31 -6.72 -4.29
CA ARG A 155 6.03 -7.22 -3.79
C ARG A 155 6.18 -7.57 -2.31
N TYR A 156 5.10 -7.53 -1.58
CA TYR A 156 5.09 -7.98 -0.19
C TYR A 156 4.56 -9.42 -0.07
N ALA A 157 4.99 -10.11 0.96
CA ALA A 157 4.54 -11.43 1.35
C ALA A 157 4.40 -11.52 2.88
N ASP A 158 3.68 -12.51 3.34
CA ASP A 158 3.59 -12.83 4.76
C ASP A 158 4.91 -13.42 5.30
N LYS A 159 4.98 -13.70 6.60
CA LYS A 159 6.15 -14.30 7.26
C LYS A 159 6.60 -15.63 6.67
N ASN A 160 5.75 -16.31 5.92
CA ASN A 160 6.04 -17.60 5.29
C ASN A 160 6.42 -17.45 3.81
N GLY A 161 6.51 -16.21 3.31
CA GLY A 161 6.80 -15.90 1.91
C GLY A 161 5.59 -16.03 0.98
N ASN A 162 4.37 -16.17 1.50
CA ASN A 162 3.15 -16.29 0.72
C ASN A 162 2.47 -14.92 0.56
N ASN A 163 1.78 -14.76 -0.57
CA ASN A 163 0.87 -13.65 -0.74
C ASN A 163 -0.45 -14.15 -1.32
N PRO A 164 -1.47 -14.37 -0.47
CA PRO A 164 -2.78 -14.87 -0.91
C PRO A 164 -3.59 -13.83 -1.71
N CYS A 165 -3.14 -12.58 -1.78
CA CYS A 165 -3.72 -11.54 -2.62
C CYS A 165 -3.33 -11.68 -4.11
N MET A 166 -2.29 -12.44 -4.40
CA MET A 166 -1.80 -12.63 -5.77
C MET A 166 -2.59 -13.69 -6.54
N PRO A 167 -2.82 -13.48 -7.85
CA PRO A 167 -2.54 -12.29 -8.64
C PRO A 167 -3.73 -11.31 -8.70
N ASN A 168 -4.92 -11.72 -8.26
CA ASN A 168 -6.20 -11.06 -8.57
C ASN A 168 -6.91 -10.46 -7.36
N GLY A 169 -6.23 -10.30 -6.24
CA GLY A 169 -6.85 -9.86 -4.98
C GLY A 169 -7.40 -11.02 -4.14
N PHE A 170 -7.93 -10.66 -2.98
CA PHE A 170 -8.61 -11.61 -2.11
C PHE A 170 -9.99 -11.94 -2.65
N THR A 171 -10.28 -13.23 -2.78
CA THR A 171 -11.66 -13.69 -2.98
C THR A 171 -12.37 -13.70 -1.62
N PRO A 172 -13.59 -13.15 -1.50
CA PRO A 172 -14.32 -13.18 -0.25
C PRO A 172 -14.75 -14.60 0.13
N ASP A 173 -14.74 -14.92 1.43
CA ASP A 173 -15.31 -16.14 1.97
C ASP A 173 -16.86 -16.09 1.92
N ILE A 174 -17.40 -14.88 2.02
CA ILE A 174 -18.84 -14.60 1.91
C ILE A 174 -19.05 -13.45 0.94
N GLU A 175 -19.66 -13.74 -0.17
CA GLU A 175 -20.00 -12.74 -1.19
C GLU A 175 -21.16 -11.87 -0.74
N VAL A 176 -20.94 -10.55 -0.71
CA VAL A 176 -21.96 -9.52 -0.46
C VAL A 176 -21.65 -8.34 -1.35
N GLU A 177 -22.63 -7.86 -2.08
CA GLU A 177 -22.46 -6.69 -2.93
C GLU A 177 -22.38 -5.41 -2.08
N ASP A 178 -21.34 -4.62 -2.29
CA ASP A 178 -21.24 -3.26 -1.75
C ASP A 178 -22.00 -2.33 -2.70
N ASN A 179 -23.22 -1.99 -2.31
CA ASN A 179 -24.08 -1.12 -3.13
C ASN A 179 -23.87 0.35 -2.75
N PRO A 180 -23.21 1.16 -3.58
CA PRO A 180 -22.98 2.59 -3.29
C PRO A 180 -24.29 3.42 -3.27
N GLN A 181 -25.40 2.87 -3.72
CA GLN A 181 -26.72 3.50 -3.65
C GLN A 181 -27.45 3.19 -2.34
N GLU A 182 -26.88 2.36 -1.49
CA GLU A 182 -27.45 2.05 -0.19
C GLU A 182 -27.49 3.31 0.69
N PRO A 183 -28.59 3.58 1.40
CA PRO A 183 -28.74 4.81 2.19
C PRO A 183 -28.02 4.80 3.53
N TYR A 184 -27.32 3.72 3.90
CA TYR A 184 -26.71 3.53 5.19
C TYR A 184 -25.21 3.82 5.14
N ASP A 185 -24.72 4.62 6.09
CA ASP A 185 -23.30 4.96 6.21
C ASP A 185 -22.47 3.82 6.81
N LEU A 186 -21.14 3.91 6.65
CA LEU A 186 -20.21 3.00 7.30
C LEU A 186 -20.37 3.06 8.83
N GLY A 187 -20.52 1.89 9.45
CA GLY A 187 -20.77 1.77 10.90
C GLY A 187 -22.25 1.64 11.27
N ASP A 188 -23.17 1.86 10.35
CA ASP A 188 -24.58 1.57 10.56
C ASP A 188 -24.83 0.06 10.43
N ASP A 189 -25.52 -0.53 11.41
CA ASP A 189 -25.81 -1.98 11.42
C ASP A 189 -26.81 -2.45 10.35
N ARG A 190 -27.35 -1.51 9.58
CA ARG A 190 -28.19 -1.75 8.40
C ARG A 190 -27.39 -1.85 7.11
N GLU A 191 -26.14 -1.35 7.10
CA GLU A 191 -25.23 -1.48 5.96
C GLU A 191 -24.96 -2.96 5.65
N ALA A 192 -25.00 -3.35 4.39
CA ALA A 192 -25.06 -4.76 3.98
C ALA A 192 -23.85 -5.59 4.44
N LEU A 193 -22.62 -5.07 4.26
CA LEU A 193 -21.39 -5.78 4.60
C LEU A 193 -21.27 -5.90 6.13
N LEU A 194 -21.45 -4.79 6.83
CA LEU A 194 -21.39 -4.76 8.30
C LEU A 194 -22.47 -5.65 8.93
N ARG A 195 -23.71 -5.57 8.43
CA ARG A 195 -24.80 -6.42 8.89
C ARG A 195 -24.48 -7.90 8.74
N LYS A 196 -23.86 -8.28 7.61
CA LYS A 196 -23.43 -9.66 7.39
C LYS A 196 -22.35 -10.09 8.38
N ALA A 197 -21.34 -9.24 8.61
CA ALA A 197 -20.28 -9.52 9.57
C ALA A 197 -20.81 -9.64 11.00
N LEU A 198 -21.67 -8.72 11.42
CA LEU A 198 -22.32 -8.73 12.74
C LEU A 198 -23.16 -10.00 12.92
N THR A 199 -23.91 -10.41 11.89
CA THR A 199 -24.68 -11.66 11.91
C THR A 199 -23.75 -12.86 12.11
N LYS A 200 -22.62 -12.92 11.42
CA LYS A 200 -21.63 -13.97 11.58
C LYS A 200 -20.96 -13.95 12.96
N ALA A 201 -20.81 -12.78 13.56
CA ALA A 201 -20.33 -12.62 14.92
C ALA A 201 -21.37 -12.96 16.00
N GLY A 202 -22.59 -13.31 15.60
CA GLY A 202 -23.67 -13.70 16.52
C GLY A 202 -24.53 -12.54 17.04
N TYR A 203 -24.37 -11.34 16.45
CA TYR A 203 -25.22 -10.20 16.79
C TYR A 203 -26.62 -10.39 16.19
N THR A 204 -27.66 -10.10 16.99
CA THR A 204 -29.07 -10.35 16.61
C THR A 204 -29.97 -9.13 16.80
N ASN A 205 -29.49 -8.08 17.48
CA ASN A 205 -30.32 -6.95 17.86
C ASN A 205 -30.20 -5.77 16.88
N PHE A 206 -30.42 -6.07 15.59
CA PHE A 206 -30.28 -5.10 14.51
C PHE A 206 -31.34 -4.00 14.52
N THR A 207 -30.91 -2.81 14.09
CA THR A 207 -31.83 -1.73 13.73
C THR A 207 -32.71 -2.17 12.56
N PRO A 208 -34.04 -1.95 12.60
CA PRO A 208 -34.91 -2.27 11.49
C PRO A 208 -34.53 -1.55 10.20
N ILE A 209 -34.56 -2.26 9.08
CA ILE A 209 -34.41 -1.64 7.76
C ILE A 209 -35.72 -0.96 7.43
N GLU A 210 -35.74 0.36 7.32
CA GLU A 210 -36.87 1.12 6.86
C GLU A 210 -36.82 1.20 5.33
N ASP A 211 -38.00 1.13 4.69
CA ASP A 211 -38.14 1.38 3.23
C ASP A 211 -37.82 2.85 2.96
N SER A 212 -36.53 3.19 2.90
CA SER A 212 -36.06 4.55 2.70
C SER A 212 -36.26 4.95 1.23
N LYS A 213 -37.12 5.92 1.00
CA LYS A 213 -37.12 6.69 -0.24
C LYS A 213 -35.85 7.54 -0.29
N GLY A 214 -34.77 6.95 -0.79
CA GLY A 214 -33.66 7.60 -1.44
C GLY A 214 -32.96 8.77 -0.75
N THR A 215 -32.02 8.47 0.13
CA THR A 215 -30.78 9.27 0.22
C THR A 215 -29.64 8.30 0.01
N SER A 216 -28.97 8.41 -1.14
CA SER A 216 -27.73 7.66 -1.39
C SER A 216 -26.69 8.04 -0.33
N ARG A 217 -25.82 7.09 0.05
CA ARG A 217 -24.59 7.37 0.81
C ARG A 217 -23.98 8.67 0.32
N ALA A 218 -23.59 9.54 1.25
CA ALA A 218 -22.81 10.71 0.88
C ALA A 218 -21.60 10.20 0.08
N ALA A 219 -21.55 10.54 -1.21
CA ALA A 219 -20.47 10.12 -2.07
C ALA A 219 -19.16 10.43 -1.35
N ILE A 220 -18.34 9.41 -1.07
CA ILE A 220 -16.99 9.63 -0.59
C ILE A 220 -16.38 10.57 -1.62
N ARG A 221 -16.27 11.83 -1.26
CA ARG A 221 -15.59 12.79 -2.13
C ARG A 221 -14.21 12.21 -2.31
N ASN A 222 -13.90 11.81 -3.53
CA ASN A 222 -12.54 11.51 -3.92
C ASN A 222 -11.70 12.66 -3.41
N ILE A 223 -11.08 12.48 -2.25
CA ILE A 223 -10.01 13.35 -1.81
C ILE A 223 -8.98 13.13 -2.91
N GLY A 224 -8.91 14.11 -3.81
CA GLY A 224 -8.13 13.97 -5.03
C GLY A 224 -6.75 13.50 -4.65
N VAL A 225 -6.48 12.23 -4.91
CA VAL A 225 -5.12 11.71 -4.83
C VAL A 225 -4.35 12.58 -5.81
N PRO A 226 -3.26 13.25 -5.39
CA PRO A 226 -2.52 14.18 -6.27
C PRO A 226 -1.94 13.46 -7.51
N PHE A 227 -2.08 12.17 -7.58
CA PHE A 227 -1.75 11.35 -8.73
C PHE A 227 -3.05 10.85 -9.35
N LYS A 228 -3.38 11.35 -10.55
CA LYS A 228 -4.31 10.62 -11.40
C LYS A 228 -3.71 9.23 -11.57
N SER A 229 -4.25 8.26 -10.85
CA SER A 229 -3.94 6.87 -11.14
C SER A 229 -4.39 6.65 -12.58
N VAL A 230 -3.44 6.60 -13.49
CA VAL A 230 -3.70 5.98 -14.77
C VAL A 230 -3.84 4.52 -14.40
N SER A 231 -5.08 4.06 -14.28
CA SER A 231 -5.40 2.65 -14.18
C SER A 231 -4.89 2.00 -15.46
N ARG A 232 -3.66 1.54 -15.42
CA ARG A 232 -3.13 0.63 -16.41
C ARG A 232 -2.66 -0.57 -15.65
N ASN A 233 -3.37 -1.65 -15.86
CA ASN A 233 -2.83 -2.95 -15.59
C ASN A 233 -1.51 -3.04 -16.37
N PRO A 234 -0.33 -3.21 -15.74
CA PRO A 234 0.93 -3.26 -16.47
C PRO A 234 1.10 -4.51 -17.32
N LEU A 235 0.06 -5.33 -17.42
CA LEU A 235 0.03 -6.58 -18.17
C LEU A 235 -1.03 -6.60 -19.28
N ASP A 236 -1.68 -5.47 -19.59
CA ASP A 236 -2.53 -5.30 -20.77
C ASP A 236 -1.75 -4.67 -21.93
#